data_62844fde2b77a8c786980afa8d11c081
#
_entry.id   62844fde2b77a8c786980afa8d11c081
#
_cell.length_a   1.000
_cell.length_b   1.000
_cell.length_c   1.000
_cell.angle_alpha   90.00
_cell.angle_beta   90.00
_cell.angle_gamma   90.00
#
_symmetry.space_group_name_H-M   'P 1'
#
loop_
_entity.id
_entity.type
_entity.pdbx_description
1 polymer ?
#
loop_
_entity_poly.entity_id
_entity_poly.type
_entity_poly.pdbx_seq_one_letter_code
_entity_poly.pdbx_strand_id
1 'polypeptide(L)'
;MKHAMEKVLILSVVICSISFMLTAGAVPARADDASVVRASRVDGNVMKNGVPLKEGDIVQRDEKIAAGANSAALLTWSNGSMVEVYPETTLVLRGVMYEGDRKLEKSLLTLEKGRVFVKAQVPENLFSHFEINAGGISVMTQGAEFAFKYDEGEKKSTIWSLLGVLIVDMDTRKVRIEDGRQVVLKAGTKPENPAPMPEKIRESLSKTSKRLGGSLLVEEETSSTGGPLGIRIGGVMNRRGNAPYTVKFKALTKGGSGRVKSINWSFGDGESASGKEAQHTFTQGVYVVIVQVEDENGQKATAQLNISVEENCGC
;
A
#
# COMPACT_ATOMS: atom_id res chain seq x y z
N MET A 1 94.98 -26.54 9.78
CA MET A 1 94.04 -27.50 9.17
C MET A 1 92.63 -27.24 9.67
N LYS A 2 91.75 -27.19 8.75
CA LYS A 2 90.30 -27.12 8.87
C LYS A 2 89.66 -25.74 9.04
N HIS A 3 89.29 -25.26 7.90
CA HIS A 3 88.44 -24.14 7.69
C HIS A 3 87.01 -24.43 8.17
N ALA A 4 86.39 -23.48 8.89
CA ALA A 4 84.95 -23.37 9.06
C ALA A 4 84.47 -22.20 8.23
N MET A 5 83.72 -22.47 7.18
CA MET A 5 83.06 -21.47 6.36
C MET A 5 81.83 -20.98 7.06
N GLU A 6 81.77 -19.68 7.34
CA GLU A 6 80.62 -19.00 7.75
C GLU A 6 79.62 -18.88 6.57
N LYS A 7 78.47 -19.42 6.73
CA LYS A 7 77.32 -19.19 5.83
C LYS A 7 76.55 -17.95 6.26
N VAL A 8 76.71 -16.89 5.54
CA VAL A 8 75.89 -15.72 5.66
C VAL A 8 74.51 -16.06 5.08
N LEU A 9 73.52 -16.07 5.96
CA LEU A 9 72.10 -16.26 5.59
C LEU A 9 71.49 -14.90 5.21
N ILE A 10 71.38 -14.65 3.93
CA ILE A 10 70.62 -13.46 3.43
C ILE A 10 69.17 -13.77 3.59
N LEU A 11 68.51 -13.06 4.55
CA LEU A 11 67.11 -13.12 4.77
C LEU A 11 66.44 -12.18 3.77
N SER A 12 65.96 -12.70 2.64
CA SER A 12 65.14 -11.97 1.69
C SER A 12 63.76 -11.76 2.27
N VAL A 13 63.52 -10.54 2.75
CA VAL A 13 62.12 -10.10 3.12
C VAL A 13 61.37 -9.87 1.83
N VAL A 14 60.54 -10.84 1.43
CA VAL A 14 59.54 -10.67 0.39
C VAL A 14 58.39 -9.91 1.01
N ILE A 15 58.34 -8.60 0.75
CA ILE A 15 57.15 -7.76 1.04
C ILE A 15 56.09 -8.14 0.02
N CYS A 16 55.20 -9.05 0.41
CA CYS A 16 54.00 -9.37 -0.34
C CYS A 16 53.01 -8.21 -0.14
N SER A 17 53.09 -7.22 -1.03
CA SER A 17 52.07 -6.15 -1.11
C SER A 17 50.75 -6.78 -1.55
N ILE A 18 49.91 -7.14 -0.58
CA ILE A 18 48.52 -7.49 -0.82
C ILE A 18 47.83 -6.21 -1.21
N SER A 19 47.79 -5.98 -2.54
CA SER A 19 46.82 -5.01 -3.11
C SER A 19 45.41 -5.52 -2.82
N PHE A 20 44.83 -5.01 -1.76
CA PHE A 20 43.43 -5.15 -1.48
C PHE A 20 42.69 -4.32 -2.57
N MET A 21 42.44 -4.96 -3.74
CA MET A 21 41.48 -4.42 -4.68
C MET A 21 40.13 -4.36 -3.95
N LEU A 22 39.77 -3.16 -3.46
CA LEU A 22 38.37 -2.83 -3.22
C LEU A 22 37.69 -2.98 -4.56
N THR A 23 37.22 -4.17 -4.89
CA THR A 23 36.10 -4.29 -5.81
C THR A 23 34.94 -3.58 -5.11
N ALA A 24 34.68 -2.35 -5.54
CA ALA A 24 33.38 -1.76 -5.30
C ALA A 24 32.37 -2.75 -5.92
N GLY A 25 31.98 -3.74 -5.11
CA GLY A 25 30.88 -4.61 -5.45
C GLY A 25 29.73 -3.65 -5.72
N ALA A 26 29.29 -3.57 -6.99
CA ALA A 26 28.01 -2.98 -7.30
C ALA A 26 27.04 -3.63 -6.31
N VAL A 27 26.58 -2.88 -5.33
CA VAL A 27 25.47 -3.28 -4.48
C VAL A 27 24.39 -3.65 -5.49
N PRO A 28 23.93 -4.90 -5.56
CA PRO A 28 22.85 -5.22 -6.47
C PRO A 28 21.76 -4.23 -6.15
N ALA A 29 21.28 -3.52 -7.17
CA ALA A 29 20.10 -2.68 -7.03
C ALA A 29 19.08 -3.53 -6.30
N ARG A 30 18.73 -3.12 -5.09
CA ARG A 30 17.83 -3.82 -4.20
C ARG A 30 16.57 -4.10 -5.00
N ALA A 31 16.11 -5.32 -5.01
CA ALA A 31 14.76 -5.71 -5.46
C ALA A 31 13.67 -5.10 -4.52
N ASP A 32 13.88 -3.88 -4.07
CA ASP A 32 13.23 -3.25 -2.93
C ASP A 32 12.06 -2.35 -3.30
N ASP A 33 11.64 -2.37 -4.54
CA ASP A 33 10.60 -1.46 -4.98
C ASP A 33 9.20 -2.09 -4.97
N ALA A 34 9.09 -3.38 -4.68
CA ALA A 34 7.78 -4.02 -4.51
C ALA A 34 7.16 -3.62 -3.17
N SER A 35 5.86 -3.32 -3.17
CA SER A 35 5.15 -2.98 -1.95
C SER A 35 5.16 -4.11 -0.93
N VAL A 36 5.44 -3.74 0.32
CA VAL A 36 5.28 -4.63 1.47
C VAL A 36 3.80 -4.65 1.85
N VAL A 37 3.28 -5.85 2.12
CA VAL A 37 1.90 -6.06 2.58
C VAL A 37 1.89 -6.28 4.09
N ARG A 38 1.07 -5.52 4.82
CA ARG A 38 0.93 -5.63 6.28
C ARG A 38 -0.53 -5.81 6.69
N ALA A 39 -0.75 -6.55 7.76
CA ALA A 39 -2.03 -6.55 8.47
C ALA A 39 -2.11 -5.27 9.32
N SER A 40 -2.84 -4.27 8.86
CA SER A 40 -2.97 -2.97 9.56
C SER A 40 -4.12 -2.93 10.56
N ARG A 41 -5.02 -3.90 10.49
CA ARG A 41 -6.08 -4.14 11.48
C ARG A 41 -6.46 -5.62 11.46
N VAL A 42 -6.69 -6.17 12.65
CA VAL A 42 -7.14 -7.55 12.84
C VAL A 42 -8.24 -7.56 13.89
N ASP A 43 -9.44 -7.95 13.49
CA ASP A 43 -10.60 -8.04 14.37
C ASP A 43 -11.01 -9.52 14.48
N GLY A 44 -11.12 -10.02 15.72
CA GLY A 44 -11.54 -11.39 15.99
C GLY A 44 -10.47 -12.45 15.68
N ASN A 45 -10.90 -13.61 15.24
CA ASN A 45 -10.04 -14.77 14.97
C ASN A 45 -9.63 -14.80 13.50
N VAL A 46 -8.45 -14.26 13.19
CA VAL A 46 -7.86 -14.31 11.86
C VAL A 46 -6.53 -15.06 11.93
N MET A 47 -6.34 -15.99 11.04
CA MET A 47 -5.14 -16.83 10.96
C MET A 47 -4.31 -16.52 9.73
N LYS A 48 -2.98 -16.55 9.89
CA LYS A 48 -1.99 -16.54 8.81
C LYS A 48 -1.31 -17.90 8.81
N ASN A 49 -1.53 -18.72 7.78
CA ASN A 49 -1.00 -20.10 7.69
C ASN A 49 -1.29 -20.95 8.95
N GLY A 50 -2.48 -20.80 9.56
CA GLY A 50 -2.87 -21.52 10.76
C GLY A 50 -2.35 -20.94 12.07
N VAL A 51 -1.60 -19.85 12.05
CA VAL A 51 -1.12 -19.11 13.23
C VAL A 51 -1.92 -17.81 13.38
N PRO A 52 -2.28 -17.37 14.58
CA PRO A 52 -2.98 -16.10 14.78
C PRO A 52 -2.25 -14.92 14.14
N LEU A 53 -2.95 -14.21 13.26
CA LEU A 53 -2.46 -12.98 12.63
C LEU A 53 -2.55 -11.83 13.64
N LYS A 54 -1.51 -11.00 13.69
CA LYS A 54 -1.45 -9.80 14.54
C LYS A 54 -1.34 -8.54 13.71
N GLU A 55 -1.80 -7.43 14.27
CA GLU A 55 -1.56 -6.13 13.67
C GLU A 55 -0.05 -5.85 13.56
N GLY A 56 0.37 -5.31 12.42
CA GLY A 56 1.77 -5.09 12.10
C GLY A 56 2.46 -6.25 11.39
N ASP A 57 1.90 -7.46 11.42
CA ASP A 57 2.48 -8.61 10.74
C ASP A 57 2.60 -8.36 9.24
N ILE A 58 3.76 -8.74 8.70
CA ILE A 58 3.97 -8.76 7.25
C ILE A 58 3.33 -10.03 6.69
N VAL A 59 2.61 -9.85 5.58
CA VAL A 59 2.08 -10.97 4.79
C VAL A 59 3.00 -11.17 3.59
N GLN A 60 3.60 -12.34 3.51
CA GLN A 60 4.55 -12.70 2.48
C GLN A 60 3.88 -13.48 1.34
N ARG A 61 4.65 -13.69 0.29
CA ARG A 61 4.22 -14.49 -0.85
C ARG A 61 3.77 -15.90 -0.42
N ASP A 62 2.66 -16.35 -1.01
CA ASP A 62 1.99 -17.63 -0.78
C ASP A 62 1.46 -17.83 0.64
N GLU A 63 1.45 -16.78 1.47
CA GLU A 63 0.79 -16.85 2.76
C GLU A 63 -0.74 -16.72 2.64
N LYS A 64 -1.42 -17.57 3.41
CA LYS A 64 -2.88 -17.69 3.46
C LYS A 64 -3.43 -16.98 4.68
N ILE A 65 -4.37 -16.07 4.45
CA ILE A 65 -5.14 -15.36 5.48
C ILE A 65 -6.54 -15.96 5.53
N ALA A 66 -6.93 -16.45 6.70
CA ALA A 66 -8.25 -17.02 6.94
C ALA A 66 -8.95 -16.29 8.08
N ALA A 67 -10.02 -15.57 7.75
CA ALA A 67 -10.88 -14.91 8.73
C ALA A 67 -12.02 -15.87 9.14
N GLY A 68 -12.19 -16.08 10.45
CA GLY A 68 -13.29 -16.85 11.00
C GLY A 68 -14.63 -16.12 10.98
N ALA A 69 -15.65 -16.72 11.58
CA ALA A 69 -16.94 -16.06 11.79
C ALA A 69 -16.75 -14.79 12.64
N ASN A 70 -17.46 -13.71 12.29
CA ASN A 70 -17.37 -12.40 12.96
C ASN A 70 -15.96 -11.82 13.06
N SER A 71 -15.08 -12.19 12.12
CA SER A 71 -13.70 -11.75 12.11
C SER A 71 -13.38 -11.02 10.81
N ALA A 72 -12.43 -10.08 10.85
CA ALA A 72 -12.02 -9.32 9.69
C ALA A 72 -10.54 -8.93 9.78
N ALA A 73 -9.90 -8.69 8.66
CA ALA A 73 -8.57 -8.10 8.62
C ALA A 73 -8.49 -7.03 7.53
N LEU A 74 -7.65 -6.04 7.76
CA LEU A 74 -7.29 -5.05 6.75
C LEU A 74 -5.81 -5.24 6.39
N LEU A 75 -5.57 -5.62 5.15
CA LEU A 75 -4.23 -5.69 4.57
C LEU A 75 -3.94 -4.40 3.83
N THR A 76 -2.75 -3.83 4.04
CA THR A 76 -2.31 -2.59 3.39
C THR A 76 -0.98 -2.79 2.70
N TRP A 77 -0.87 -2.28 1.49
CA TRP A 77 0.36 -2.20 0.71
C TRP A 77 1.07 -0.88 0.96
N SER A 78 2.38 -0.87 0.90
CA SER A 78 3.13 0.40 1.05
C SER A 78 2.84 1.41 -0.06
N ASN A 79 2.28 0.99 -1.20
CA ASN A 79 1.79 1.88 -2.26
C ASN A 79 0.43 2.55 -1.95
N GLY A 80 -0.18 2.23 -0.78
CA GLY A 80 -1.49 2.74 -0.36
C GLY A 80 -2.68 1.87 -0.77
N SER A 81 -2.48 0.78 -1.52
CA SER A 81 -3.56 -0.18 -1.80
C SER A 81 -4.01 -0.89 -0.52
N MET A 82 -5.29 -1.27 -0.48
CA MET A 82 -5.90 -1.90 0.69
C MET A 82 -6.82 -3.05 0.28
N VAL A 83 -6.82 -4.10 1.08
CA VAL A 83 -7.78 -5.21 0.96
C VAL A 83 -8.39 -5.48 2.32
N GLU A 84 -9.69 -5.27 2.44
CA GLU A 84 -10.45 -5.70 3.60
C GLU A 84 -10.94 -7.12 3.38
N VAL A 85 -10.55 -8.01 4.28
CA VAL A 85 -10.95 -9.42 4.31
C VAL A 85 -12.15 -9.54 5.26
N TYR A 86 -13.29 -9.97 4.75
CA TYR A 86 -14.53 -10.09 5.53
C TYR A 86 -14.61 -11.44 6.28
N PRO A 87 -15.62 -11.64 7.17
CA PRO A 87 -15.82 -12.91 7.84
C PRO A 87 -15.92 -14.09 6.87
N GLU A 88 -15.48 -15.27 7.33
CA GLU A 88 -15.51 -16.55 6.62
C GLU A 88 -14.78 -16.54 5.26
N THR A 89 -13.78 -15.67 5.14
CA THR A 89 -13.01 -15.47 3.92
C THR A 89 -11.64 -16.11 4.03
N THR A 90 -11.23 -16.77 2.95
CA THR A 90 -9.87 -17.29 2.79
C THR A 90 -9.23 -16.64 1.57
N LEU A 91 -8.15 -15.91 1.80
CA LEU A 91 -7.38 -15.16 0.80
C LEU A 91 -5.92 -15.58 0.85
N VAL A 92 -5.29 -15.76 -0.31
CA VAL A 92 -3.85 -16.05 -0.43
C VAL A 92 -3.18 -14.92 -1.17
N LEU A 93 -2.10 -14.36 -0.61
CA LEU A 93 -1.24 -13.41 -1.31
C LEU A 93 -0.28 -14.20 -2.20
N ARG A 94 -0.49 -14.21 -3.51
CA ARG A 94 0.41 -14.89 -4.46
C ARG A 94 1.71 -14.13 -4.70
N GLY A 95 1.74 -12.87 -4.38
CA GLY A 95 2.94 -12.06 -4.35
C GLY A 95 2.70 -10.62 -4.80
N VAL A 96 3.71 -9.80 -4.53
CA VAL A 96 3.86 -8.48 -5.09
C VAL A 96 5.18 -8.47 -5.86
N MET A 97 5.14 -8.10 -7.11
CA MET A 97 6.30 -8.11 -8.01
C MET A 97 6.48 -6.74 -8.63
N TYR A 98 7.71 -6.27 -8.68
CA TYR A 98 8.07 -5.02 -9.33
C TYR A 98 8.93 -5.28 -10.57
N GLU A 99 8.51 -4.77 -11.70
CA GLU A 99 9.24 -4.81 -12.97
C GLU A 99 9.84 -3.41 -13.21
N GLY A 100 11.08 -3.19 -12.79
CA GLY A 100 11.76 -1.89 -12.80
C GLY A 100 11.80 -1.23 -14.18
N ASP A 101 12.13 -2.00 -15.23
CA ASP A 101 12.22 -1.51 -16.61
C ASP A 101 10.90 -0.93 -17.14
N ARG A 102 9.77 -1.44 -16.63
CA ARG A 102 8.41 -1.03 -17.00
C ARG A 102 7.75 -0.12 -15.98
N LYS A 103 8.40 0.12 -14.85
CA LYS A 103 7.79 0.79 -13.70
C LYS A 103 6.42 0.19 -13.35
N LEU A 104 6.33 -1.14 -13.37
CA LEU A 104 5.08 -1.89 -13.18
C LEU A 104 5.14 -2.68 -11.88
N GLU A 105 4.20 -2.43 -10.98
CA GLU A 105 3.96 -3.28 -9.81
C GLU A 105 2.74 -4.17 -10.04
N LYS A 106 2.93 -5.47 -9.84
CA LYS A 106 1.88 -6.48 -9.93
C LYS A 106 1.58 -7.05 -8.56
N SER A 107 0.33 -6.95 -8.12
CA SER A 107 -0.18 -7.59 -6.91
C SER A 107 -1.13 -8.71 -7.30
N LEU A 108 -0.78 -9.93 -6.93
CA LEU A 108 -1.52 -11.13 -7.28
C LEU A 108 -2.09 -11.80 -6.03
N LEU A 109 -3.41 -12.05 -6.02
CA LEU A 109 -4.13 -12.69 -4.94
C LEU A 109 -4.98 -13.86 -5.45
N THR A 110 -5.31 -14.78 -4.55
CA THR A 110 -6.32 -15.81 -4.79
C THR A 110 -7.36 -15.78 -3.68
N LEU A 111 -8.61 -15.54 -4.04
CA LEU A 111 -9.75 -15.66 -3.14
C LEU A 111 -10.26 -17.10 -3.24
N GLU A 112 -9.96 -17.94 -2.23
CA GLU A 112 -10.41 -19.32 -2.18
C GLU A 112 -11.90 -19.41 -1.86
N LYS A 113 -12.39 -18.55 -0.95
CA LYS A 113 -13.81 -18.36 -0.63
C LYS A 113 -14.07 -17.07 0.12
N GLY A 114 -15.32 -16.64 0.19
CA GLY A 114 -15.75 -15.50 0.99
C GLY A 114 -15.80 -14.21 0.21
N ARG A 115 -15.48 -13.07 0.85
CA ARG A 115 -15.61 -11.73 0.27
C ARG A 115 -14.45 -10.83 0.68
N VAL A 116 -14.00 -10.03 -0.27
CA VAL A 116 -13.05 -8.94 -0.05
C VAL A 116 -13.59 -7.63 -0.59
N PHE A 117 -13.17 -6.52 0.00
CA PHE A 117 -13.25 -5.19 -0.60
C PHE A 117 -11.84 -4.71 -0.91
N VAL A 118 -11.63 -4.23 -2.10
CA VAL A 118 -10.32 -3.81 -2.61
C VAL A 118 -10.36 -2.34 -2.94
N LYS A 119 -9.33 -1.65 -2.52
CA LYS A 119 -8.99 -0.30 -2.94
C LYS A 119 -7.60 -0.35 -3.55
N ALA A 120 -7.54 -0.58 -4.86
CA ALA A 120 -6.28 -0.61 -5.61
C ALA A 120 -5.87 0.82 -5.96
N GLN A 121 -4.75 1.27 -5.40
CA GLN A 121 -4.17 2.59 -5.70
C GLN A 121 -3.27 2.51 -6.93
N VAL A 122 -3.24 3.59 -7.68
CA VAL A 122 -2.26 3.78 -8.76
C VAL A 122 -1.27 4.83 -8.28
N PRO A 123 -0.05 4.44 -7.91
CA PRO A 123 1.00 5.42 -7.67
C PRO A 123 1.32 6.17 -8.96
N GLU A 124 1.53 7.49 -8.90
CA GLU A 124 1.62 8.37 -10.08
C GLU A 124 2.69 7.99 -11.11
N ASN A 125 3.75 7.32 -10.69
CA ASN A 125 4.86 6.95 -11.57
C ASN A 125 5.05 5.44 -11.71
N LEU A 126 4.02 4.68 -11.36
CA LEU A 126 4.01 3.23 -11.48
C LEU A 126 2.77 2.81 -12.24
N PHE A 127 2.95 1.92 -13.20
CA PHE A 127 1.83 1.15 -13.69
C PHE A 127 1.46 0.13 -12.61
N SER A 128 0.21 0.09 -12.23
CA SER A 128 -0.29 -0.87 -11.25
C SER A 128 -1.10 -1.95 -11.97
N HIS A 129 -0.84 -3.18 -11.59
CA HIS A 129 -1.66 -4.32 -12.00
C HIS A 129 -2.09 -5.07 -10.74
N PHE A 130 -3.35 -4.94 -10.37
CA PHE A 130 -3.93 -5.62 -9.24
C PHE A 130 -4.85 -6.71 -9.74
N GLU A 131 -4.61 -7.95 -9.33
CA GLU A 131 -5.32 -9.13 -9.82
C GLU A 131 -5.76 -10.03 -8.67
N ILE A 132 -7.03 -10.45 -8.71
CA ILE A 132 -7.57 -11.45 -7.80
C ILE A 132 -8.19 -12.59 -8.61
N ASN A 133 -7.73 -13.79 -8.34
CA ASN A 133 -8.24 -15.02 -8.94
C ASN A 133 -9.19 -15.74 -8.00
N ALA A 134 -10.32 -16.24 -8.50
CA ALA A 134 -11.24 -17.11 -7.78
C ALA A 134 -12.03 -18.00 -8.74
N GLY A 135 -12.03 -19.31 -8.51
CA GLY A 135 -12.87 -20.25 -9.26
C GLY A 135 -12.68 -20.24 -10.78
N GLY A 136 -11.46 -20.00 -11.27
CA GLY A 136 -11.15 -19.89 -12.70
C GLY A 136 -11.48 -18.56 -13.33
N ILE A 137 -11.74 -17.53 -12.52
CA ILE A 137 -12.01 -16.16 -12.96
C ILE A 137 -10.89 -15.26 -12.44
N SER A 138 -10.34 -14.40 -13.29
CA SER A 138 -9.38 -13.36 -12.93
C SER A 138 -10.05 -11.99 -13.00
N VAL A 139 -10.00 -11.24 -11.93
CA VAL A 139 -10.45 -9.83 -11.84
C VAL A 139 -9.24 -8.94 -11.79
N MET A 140 -9.05 -8.11 -12.81
CA MET A 140 -7.88 -7.27 -12.99
C MET A 140 -8.27 -5.80 -13.01
N THR A 141 -7.41 -4.94 -12.43
CA THR A 141 -7.52 -3.49 -12.54
C THR A 141 -6.14 -2.84 -12.51
N GLN A 142 -6.05 -1.65 -13.06
CA GLN A 142 -4.91 -0.75 -12.86
C GLN A 142 -5.16 0.20 -11.68
N GLY A 143 -6.42 0.43 -11.32
CA GLY A 143 -6.84 1.23 -10.18
C GLY A 143 -8.35 1.26 -10.08
N ALA A 144 -8.89 0.76 -8.97
CA ALA A 144 -10.33 0.70 -8.74
C ALA A 144 -10.65 0.46 -7.26
N GLU A 145 -11.89 0.75 -6.90
CA GLU A 145 -12.51 0.33 -5.65
C GLU A 145 -13.64 -0.64 -5.97
N PHE A 146 -13.53 -1.86 -5.46
CA PHE A 146 -14.47 -2.91 -5.80
C PHE A 146 -14.63 -3.95 -4.69
N ALA A 147 -15.72 -4.69 -4.72
CA ALA A 147 -15.88 -5.89 -3.90
C ALA A 147 -15.95 -7.12 -4.79
N PHE A 148 -15.36 -8.20 -4.29
CA PHE A 148 -15.41 -9.50 -4.92
C PHE A 148 -15.83 -10.55 -3.90
N LYS A 149 -16.91 -11.27 -4.21
CA LYS A 149 -17.39 -12.41 -3.43
C LYS A 149 -17.30 -13.68 -4.28
N TYR A 150 -16.71 -14.71 -3.71
CA TYR A 150 -16.67 -16.05 -4.28
C TYR A 150 -17.32 -17.05 -3.32
N ASP A 151 -18.32 -17.76 -3.82
CA ASP A 151 -18.96 -18.89 -3.17
C ASP A 151 -18.42 -20.17 -3.77
N GLU A 152 -17.58 -20.89 -3.01
CA GLU A 152 -16.94 -22.12 -3.46
C GLU A 152 -17.95 -23.25 -3.69
N GLY A 153 -18.98 -23.35 -2.84
CA GLY A 153 -20.02 -24.38 -2.93
C GLY A 153 -20.90 -24.23 -4.18
N GLU A 154 -21.32 -23.00 -4.47
CA GLU A 154 -22.11 -22.70 -5.68
C GLU A 154 -21.25 -22.46 -6.92
N LYS A 155 -19.93 -22.38 -6.78
CA LYS A 155 -18.97 -21.93 -7.82
C LYS A 155 -19.42 -20.63 -8.47
N LYS A 156 -19.82 -19.68 -7.63
CA LYS A 156 -20.43 -18.43 -8.02
C LYS A 156 -19.58 -17.25 -7.58
N SER A 157 -19.29 -16.39 -8.53
CA SER A 157 -18.58 -15.13 -8.33
C SER A 157 -19.52 -13.95 -8.48
N THR A 158 -19.45 -12.98 -7.57
CA THR A 158 -20.16 -11.69 -7.71
C THR A 158 -19.15 -10.58 -7.54
N ILE A 159 -19.09 -9.69 -8.52
CA ILE A 159 -18.14 -8.59 -8.58
C ILE A 159 -18.92 -7.28 -8.66
N TRP A 160 -18.60 -6.33 -7.80
CA TRP A 160 -19.19 -4.99 -7.74
C TRP A 160 -18.09 -3.96 -7.93
N SER A 161 -18.11 -3.17 -9.00
CA SER A 161 -17.22 -2.03 -9.19
C SER A 161 -17.86 -0.77 -8.59
N LEU A 162 -17.31 -0.27 -7.49
CA LEU A 162 -17.76 0.98 -6.88
C LEU A 162 -17.20 2.18 -7.62
N LEU A 163 -15.91 2.14 -7.97
CA LEU A 163 -15.18 3.19 -8.67
C LEU A 163 -14.13 2.57 -9.59
N GLY A 164 -13.99 3.10 -10.79
CA GLY A 164 -12.99 2.68 -11.76
C GLY A 164 -13.43 1.48 -12.60
N VAL A 165 -12.47 0.93 -13.34
CA VAL A 165 -12.72 -0.10 -14.35
C VAL A 165 -12.08 -1.41 -13.95
N LEU A 166 -12.84 -2.49 -14.07
CA LEU A 166 -12.36 -3.86 -13.90
C LEU A 166 -12.43 -4.60 -15.24
N ILE A 167 -11.44 -5.43 -15.48
CA ILE A 167 -11.47 -6.43 -16.54
C ILE A 167 -11.58 -7.80 -15.86
N VAL A 168 -12.65 -8.51 -16.17
CA VAL A 168 -12.87 -9.87 -15.71
C VAL A 168 -12.51 -10.81 -16.86
N ASP A 169 -11.50 -11.63 -16.63
CA ASP A 169 -11.03 -12.63 -17.59
C ASP A 169 -11.56 -14.01 -17.17
N MET A 170 -12.19 -14.66 -18.11
CA MET A 170 -12.63 -16.05 -18.03
C MET A 170 -12.09 -16.72 -19.27
N ASP A 171 -11.45 -17.83 -19.20
CA ASP A 171 -10.70 -18.55 -20.27
C ASP A 171 -11.17 -18.30 -21.71
N THR A 172 -12.45 -18.05 -21.92
CA THR A 172 -13.06 -17.85 -23.24
C THR A 172 -13.54 -16.43 -23.53
N ARG A 173 -13.59 -15.55 -22.52
CA ARG A 173 -14.18 -14.22 -22.66
C ARG A 173 -13.67 -13.24 -21.62
N LYS A 174 -13.47 -11.98 -22.07
CA LYS A 174 -13.22 -10.83 -21.20
C LYS A 174 -14.46 -9.97 -21.06
N VAL A 175 -14.79 -9.56 -19.85
CA VAL A 175 -15.89 -8.65 -19.53
C VAL A 175 -15.34 -7.41 -18.88
N ARG A 176 -15.68 -6.24 -19.40
CA ARG A 176 -15.36 -4.94 -18.82
C ARG A 176 -16.48 -4.52 -17.89
N ILE A 177 -16.16 -4.19 -16.63
CA ILE A 177 -17.10 -3.68 -15.64
C ILE A 177 -16.68 -2.25 -15.31
N GLU A 178 -17.59 -1.31 -15.52
CA GLU A 178 -17.39 0.11 -15.20
C GLU A 178 -17.92 0.41 -13.79
N ASP A 179 -17.59 1.59 -13.29
CA ASP A 179 -18.07 2.07 -11.99
C ASP A 179 -19.60 2.04 -11.87
N GLY A 180 -20.07 1.74 -10.67
CA GLY A 180 -21.49 1.59 -10.37
C GLY A 180 -22.15 0.35 -10.96
N ARG A 181 -21.39 -0.59 -11.53
CA ARG A 181 -21.91 -1.82 -12.13
C ARG A 181 -21.48 -3.07 -11.36
N GLN A 182 -22.23 -4.14 -11.60
CA GLN A 182 -21.93 -5.48 -11.06
C GLN A 182 -22.07 -6.53 -12.15
N VAL A 183 -21.44 -7.69 -11.90
CA VAL A 183 -21.65 -8.91 -12.68
C VAL A 183 -21.74 -10.11 -11.74
N VAL A 184 -22.60 -11.05 -12.10
CA VAL A 184 -22.70 -12.36 -11.44
C VAL A 184 -22.27 -13.41 -12.46
N LEU A 185 -21.34 -14.25 -12.03
CA LEU A 185 -20.74 -15.31 -12.85
C LEU A 185 -20.88 -16.63 -12.12
N LYS A 186 -21.41 -17.62 -12.79
CA LYS A 186 -21.53 -18.98 -12.26
C LYS A 186 -20.85 -19.95 -13.22
N ALA A 187 -20.06 -20.87 -12.68
CA ALA A 187 -19.37 -21.86 -13.48
C ALA A 187 -20.36 -22.66 -14.35
N GLY A 188 -20.02 -22.88 -15.63
CA GLY A 188 -20.87 -23.61 -16.58
C GLY A 188 -22.06 -22.82 -17.13
N THR A 189 -22.25 -21.55 -16.77
CA THR A 189 -23.30 -20.70 -17.34
C THR A 189 -22.73 -19.61 -18.23
N LYS A 190 -23.54 -19.15 -19.19
CA LYS A 190 -23.14 -17.99 -20.01
C LYS A 190 -23.04 -16.76 -19.11
N PRO A 191 -21.93 -16.00 -19.17
CA PRO A 191 -21.79 -14.77 -18.40
C PRO A 191 -22.92 -13.78 -18.68
N GLU A 192 -23.49 -13.23 -17.62
CA GLU A 192 -24.41 -12.11 -17.73
C GLU A 192 -23.67 -10.84 -18.14
N ASN A 193 -24.35 -9.94 -18.80
CA ASN A 193 -23.79 -8.61 -19.06
C ASN A 193 -23.76 -7.80 -17.74
N PRO A 194 -22.75 -6.92 -17.55
CA PRO A 194 -22.75 -6.06 -16.38
C PRO A 194 -24.04 -5.25 -16.22
N ALA A 195 -24.65 -5.34 -15.05
CA ALA A 195 -25.90 -4.66 -14.68
C ALA A 195 -25.59 -3.52 -13.69
N PRO A 196 -26.49 -2.54 -13.53
CA PRO A 196 -26.37 -1.54 -12.47
C PRO A 196 -26.25 -2.20 -11.09
N MET A 197 -25.38 -1.68 -10.24
CA MET A 197 -25.24 -2.15 -8.86
C MET A 197 -26.48 -1.71 -8.07
N PRO A 198 -27.09 -2.61 -7.25
CA PRO A 198 -28.18 -2.22 -6.36
C PRO A 198 -27.74 -1.10 -5.39
N GLU A 199 -28.61 -0.10 -5.18
CA GLU A 199 -28.28 1.08 -4.38
C GLU A 199 -27.83 0.73 -2.95
N LYS A 200 -28.50 -0.21 -2.31
CA LYS A 200 -28.13 -0.70 -0.96
C LYS A 200 -26.70 -1.24 -0.90
N ILE A 201 -26.25 -1.91 -1.96
CA ILE A 201 -24.87 -2.42 -2.06
C ILE A 201 -23.91 -1.25 -2.28
N ARG A 202 -24.24 -0.32 -3.16
CA ARG A 202 -23.47 0.89 -3.42
C ARG A 202 -23.24 1.69 -2.13
N GLU A 203 -24.29 1.97 -1.37
CA GLU A 203 -24.18 2.65 -0.08
C GLU A 203 -23.27 1.90 0.91
N SER A 204 -23.41 0.56 1.00
CA SER A 204 -22.58 -0.26 1.87
C SER A 204 -21.11 -0.21 1.48
N LEU A 205 -20.79 -0.33 0.20
CA LEU A 205 -19.41 -0.25 -0.31
C LEU A 205 -18.84 1.16 -0.16
N SER A 206 -19.66 2.20 -0.39
CA SER A 206 -19.26 3.60 -0.17
C SER A 206 -18.90 3.88 1.29
N LYS A 207 -19.70 3.33 2.24
CA LYS A 207 -19.36 3.41 3.68
C LYS A 207 -18.04 2.70 3.99
N THR A 208 -17.80 1.55 3.38
CA THR A 208 -16.51 0.83 3.52
C THR A 208 -15.36 1.65 2.95
N SER A 209 -15.50 2.18 1.74
CA SER A 209 -14.48 3.03 1.10
C SER A 209 -14.14 4.24 1.97
N LYS A 210 -15.15 4.96 2.47
CA LYS A 210 -14.96 6.12 3.37
C LYS A 210 -14.24 5.72 4.66
N ARG A 211 -14.61 4.61 5.29
CA ARG A 211 -13.96 4.09 6.49
C ARG A 211 -12.49 3.73 6.26
N LEU A 212 -12.16 3.23 5.07
CA LEU A 212 -10.78 2.88 4.67
C LEU A 212 -9.96 4.09 4.17
N GLY A 213 -10.39 5.30 4.46
CA GLY A 213 -9.64 6.51 4.14
C GLY A 213 -10.26 7.37 3.06
N GLY A 214 -11.49 7.07 2.63
CA GLY A 214 -12.25 7.83 1.66
C GLY A 214 -11.58 7.95 0.28
N SER A 215 -12.31 8.43 -0.69
CA SER A 215 -11.69 9.04 -1.86
C SER A 215 -10.86 10.24 -1.37
N LEU A 216 -9.66 10.45 -1.91
CA LEU A 216 -8.81 11.61 -1.60
C LEU A 216 -9.53 12.98 -1.80
N LEU A 217 -10.77 12.94 -2.27
CA LEU A 217 -11.60 14.10 -2.62
C LEU A 217 -12.72 14.42 -1.61
N VAL A 218 -12.94 13.61 -0.54
CA VAL A 218 -14.00 13.88 0.44
C VAL A 218 -13.39 14.07 1.82
N GLU A 219 -13.27 15.32 2.21
CA GLU A 219 -12.90 15.76 3.54
C GLU A 219 -14.13 15.61 4.47
N GLU A 220 -14.27 14.47 5.15
CA GLU A 220 -15.15 14.38 6.32
C GLU A 220 -14.33 14.58 7.58
N GLU A 221 -14.53 15.71 8.25
CA GLU A 221 -14.09 15.95 9.61
C GLU A 221 -14.86 15.00 10.54
N THR A 222 -14.27 13.85 10.89
CA THR A 222 -14.75 13.07 12.01
C THR A 222 -14.10 13.58 13.28
N SER A 223 -14.67 14.60 13.87
CA SER A 223 -14.36 15.00 15.24
C SER A 223 -15.02 14.00 16.19
N SER A 224 -14.35 12.91 16.50
CA SER A 224 -14.72 12.06 17.63
C SER A 224 -13.95 12.56 18.85
N THR A 225 -14.69 12.98 19.88
CA THR A 225 -14.12 13.27 21.21
C THR A 225 -13.92 11.97 21.97
N GLY A 226 -12.77 11.83 22.64
CA GLY A 226 -12.41 10.68 23.46
C GLY A 226 -11.46 9.68 22.76
N GLY A 227 -10.70 8.95 23.57
CA GLY A 227 -9.64 8.06 23.11
C GLY A 227 -8.29 8.76 22.85
N PRO A 228 -7.28 8.06 22.33
CA PRO A 228 -5.98 8.64 22.05
C PRO A 228 -6.07 9.68 20.92
N LEU A 229 -5.33 10.77 21.07
CA LEU A 229 -5.18 11.77 20.01
C LEU A 229 -4.48 11.15 18.81
N GLY A 230 -5.07 11.33 17.63
CA GLY A 230 -4.49 10.90 16.35
C GLY A 230 -4.48 12.04 15.34
N ILE A 231 -3.54 11.99 14.40
CA ILE A 231 -3.44 12.95 13.30
C ILE A 231 -3.11 12.25 11.99
N ARG A 232 -3.63 12.77 10.88
CA ARG A 232 -3.27 12.38 9.51
C ARG A 232 -3.06 13.63 8.67
N ILE A 233 -2.24 13.50 7.62
CA ILE A 233 -2.05 14.55 6.61
C ILE A 233 -3.05 14.29 5.48
N GLY A 234 -3.90 15.27 5.20
CA GLY A 234 -4.81 15.31 4.07
C GLY A 234 -4.50 16.50 3.15
N GLY A 235 -5.34 16.72 2.14
CA GLY A 235 -5.21 17.82 1.17
C GLY A 235 -4.15 17.63 0.10
N VAL A 236 -3.33 16.59 0.19
CA VAL A 236 -2.27 16.31 -0.78
C VAL A 236 -2.85 15.48 -1.91
N MET A 237 -3.05 16.12 -3.07
CA MET A 237 -3.54 15.44 -4.26
C MET A 237 -2.46 14.52 -4.84
N ASN A 238 -1.23 15.03 -4.92
CA ASN A 238 -0.10 14.32 -5.50
C ASN A 238 1.11 14.43 -4.57
N ARG A 239 1.83 13.31 -4.38
CA ARG A 239 3.06 13.28 -3.60
C ARG A 239 4.32 13.52 -4.43
N ARG A 240 4.15 13.66 -5.74
CA ARG A 240 5.21 13.94 -6.69
C ARG A 240 4.79 15.04 -7.64
N GLY A 241 5.76 15.83 -8.08
CA GLY A 241 5.55 16.92 -9.03
C GLY A 241 6.85 17.42 -9.60
N ASN A 242 6.77 18.40 -10.50
CA ASN A 242 7.94 19.06 -11.08
C ASN A 242 8.20 20.39 -10.38
N ALA A 243 9.46 20.70 -10.15
CA ALA A 243 9.86 21.95 -9.52
C ALA A 243 9.51 23.18 -10.38
N PRO A 244 9.00 24.30 -9.78
CA PRO A 244 8.58 24.46 -8.38
C PRO A 244 7.21 23.78 -8.13
N TYR A 245 7.12 22.95 -7.09
CA TYR A 245 5.93 22.17 -6.80
C TYR A 245 5.22 22.65 -5.53
N THR A 246 4.05 23.26 -5.70
CA THR A 246 3.26 23.77 -4.57
C THR A 246 2.24 22.76 -4.11
N VAL A 247 2.28 22.40 -2.83
CA VAL A 247 1.40 21.43 -2.19
C VAL A 247 0.61 22.10 -1.07
N LYS A 248 -0.69 21.78 -1.00
CA LYS A 248 -1.56 22.14 0.12
C LYS A 248 -1.71 20.98 1.05
N PHE A 249 -1.59 21.23 2.33
CA PHE A 249 -1.69 20.25 3.40
C PHE A 249 -2.84 20.60 4.34
N LYS A 250 -3.50 19.56 4.88
CA LYS A 250 -4.54 19.69 5.90
C LYS A 250 -4.29 18.70 7.03
N ALA A 251 -4.29 19.18 8.26
CA ALA A 251 -4.20 18.34 9.45
C ALA A 251 -5.59 17.78 9.79
N LEU A 252 -5.74 16.47 9.75
CA LEU A 252 -6.97 15.75 10.09
C LEU A 252 -6.77 15.09 11.45
N THR A 253 -7.37 15.65 12.49
CA THR A 253 -7.25 15.18 13.88
C THR A 253 -8.46 14.37 14.30
N LYS A 254 -8.24 13.39 15.19
CA LYS A 254 -9.30 12.60 15.81
C LYS A 254 -8.95 12.27 17.26
N GLY A 255 -9.96 12.04 18.11
CA GLY A 255 -9.76 11.68 19.52
C GLY A 255 -9.21 12.83 20.36
N GLY A 256 -8.51 12.50 21.43
CA GLY A 256 -7.99 13.47 22.39
C GLY A 256 -9.10 14.21 23.16
N SER A 257 -8.79 15.43 23.61
CA SER A 257 -9.74 16.31 24.31
C SER A 257 -10.86 16.87 23.41
N GLY A 258 -10.78 16.63 22.08
CA GLY A 258 -11.64 17.27 21.09
C GLY A 258 -11.28 18.72 20.78
N ARG A 259 -10.29 19.30 21.49
CA ARG A 259 -9.78 20.64 21.26
C ARG A 259 -8.30 20.62 21.01
N VAL A 260 -7.90 21.19 19.88
CA VAL A 260 -6.51 21.26 19.46
C VAL A 260 -5.88 22.53 20.01
N LYS A 261 -4.77 22.40 20.74
CA LYS A 261 -3.99 23.49 21.27
C LYS A 261 -3.00 24.06 20.22
N SER A 262 -2.31 23.17 19.50
CA SER A 262 -1.36 23.57 18.46
C SER A 262 -1.22 22.52 17.38
N ILE A 263 -0.94 22.97 16.16
CA ILE A 263 -0.55 22.15 15.02
C ILE A 263 0.66 22.81 14.38
N ASN A 264 1.74 22.05 14.25
CA ASN A 264 3.00 22.53 13.68
C ASN A 264 3.44 21.61 12.54
N TRP A 265 3.87 22.22 11.45
CA TRP A 265 4.37 21.57 10.25
C TRP A 265 5.87 21.81 10.10
N SER A 266 6.59 20.79 9.68
CA SER A 266 7.95 20.87 9.16
C SER A 266 7.95 20.28 7.76
N PHE A 267 8.48 21.00 6.76
CA PHE A 267 8.43 20.57 5.37
C PHE A 267 9.67 19.77 4.94
N GLY A 268 10.66 19.64 5.81
CA GLY A 268 11.87 18.85 5.56
C GLY A 268 12.97 19.58 4.79
N ASP A 269 12.80 20.86 4.49
CA ASP A 269 13.77 21.78 3.88
C ASP A 269 14.25 22.89 4.83
N GLY A 270 13.84 22.80 6.09
CA GLY A 270 14.11 23.80 7.12
C GLY A 270 12.99 24.81 7.32
N GLU A 271 12.00 24.84 6.43
CA GLU A 271 10.81 25.68 6.58
C GLU A 271 9.72 24.99 7.40
N SER A 272 8.88 25.79 8.04
CA SER A 272 7.81 25.34 8.92
C SER A 272 6.58 26.24 8.81
N ALA A 273 5.43 25.69 9.20
CA ALA A 273 4.19 26.43 9.30
C ALA A 273 3.39 25.98 10.54
N SER A 274 2.34 26.71 10.89
CA SER A 274 1.41 26.34 11.94
C SER A 274 -0.04 26.47 11.46
N GLY A 275 -0.94 25.74 12.13
CA GLY A 275 -2.36 25.77 11.84
C GLY A 275 -2.88 24.50 11.15
N LYS A 276 -4.22 24.45 11.03
CA LYS A 276 -4.94 23.28 10.49
C LYS A 276 -4.64 23.04 9.00
N GLU A 277 -4.34 24.10 8.26
CA GLU A 277 -3.98 24.07 6.84
C GLU A 277 -2.62 24.73 6.65
N ALA A 278 -1.84 24.21 5.73
CA ALA A 278 -0.56 24.75 5.32
C ALA A 278 -0.38 24.61 3.81
N GLN A 279 0.42 25.51 3.23
CA GLN A 279 0.82 25.44 1.82
C GLN A 279 2.33 25.67 1.77
N HIS A 280 3.01 24.86 0.97
CA HIS A 280 4.44 24.99 0.78
C HIS A 280 4.84 24.70 -0.67
N THR A 281 5.90 25.35 -1.15
CA THR A 281 6.43 25.18 -2.50
C THR A 281 7.81 24.56 -2.41
N PHE A 282 7.94 23.36 -2.92
CA PHE A 282 9.18 22.59 -2.93
C PHE A 282 9.99 22.85 -4.21
N THR A 283 11.31 22.87 -4.08
CA THR A 283 12.25 22.75 -5.18
C THR A 283 12.53 21.30 -5.50
N GLN A 284 13.47 21.00 -6.40
CA GLN A 284 13.89 19.63 -6.69
C GLN A 284 14.41 18.94 -5.41
N GLY A 285 13.93 17.74 -5.11
CA GLY A 285 14.37 16.96 -3.97
C GLY A 285 13.32 15.97 -3.45
N VAL A 286 13.69 15.27 -2.41
CA VAL A 286 12.79 14.39 -1.65
C VAL A 286 12.67 14.94 -0.23
N TYR A 287 11.46 15.23 0.20
CA TYR A 287 11.16 15.89 1.45
C TYR A 287 10.28 15.00 2.34
N VAL A 288 10.56 15.02 3.64
CA VAL A 288 9.70 14.40 4.64
C VAL A 288 8.93 15.50 5.34
N VAL A 289 7.65 15.63 4.98
CA VAL A 289 6.74 16.57 5.66
C VAL A 289 6.23 15.92 6.93
N ILE A 290 6.38 16.61 8.06
CA ILE A 290 5.95 16.14 9.37
C ILE A 290 4.92 17.13 9.91
N VAL A 291 3.82 16.62 10.46
CA VAL A 291 2.86 17.40 11.23
C VAL A 291 2.78 16.88 12.65
N GLN A 292 2.82 17.76 13.61
CA GLN A 292 2.65 17.46 15.02
C GLN A 292 1.44 18.23 15.57
N VAL A 293 0.58 17.55 16.30
CA VAL A 293 -0.56 18.13 17.01
C VAL A 293 -0.40 17.95 18.51
N GLU A 294 -0.82 18.95 19.28
CA GLU A 294 -1.00 18.88 20.73
C GLU A 294 -2.42 19.33 21.07
N ASP A 295 -3.11 18.58 21.92
CA ASP A 295 -4.44 18.95 22.42
C ASP A 295 -4.38 19.71 23.76
N GLU A 296 -5.53 20.20 24.25
CA GLU A 296 -5.60 20.93 25.53
C GLU A 296 -5.23 20.07 26.74
N ASN A 297 -5.31 18.73 26.64
CA ASN A 297 -4.89 17.81 27.69
C ASN A 297 -3.39 17.47 27.62
N GLY A 298 -2.64 18.05 26.66
CA GLY A 298 -1.22 17.81 26.47
C GLY A 298 -0.89 16.51 25.73
N GLN A 299 -1.90 15.79 25.21
CA GLN A 299 -1.64 14.64 24.33
C GLN A 299 -1.02 15.14 23.02
N LYS A 300 -0.05 14.37 22.51
CA LYS A 300 0.63 14.68 21.25
C LYS A 300 0.49 13.55 20.25
N ALA A 301 0.33 13.89 18.98
CA ALA A 301 0.35 12.93 17.88
C ALA A 301 1.13 13.53 16.71
N THR A 302 1.74 12.65 15.91
CA THR A 302 2.57 13.04 14.77
C THR A 302 2.21 12.18 13.57
N ALA A 303 2.21 12.79 12.39
CA ALA A 303 2.12 12.10 11.11
C ALA A 303 3.19 12.61 10.15
N GLN A 304 3.60 11.78 9.21
CA GLN A 304 4.58 12.15 8.20
C GLN A 304 4.14 11.72 6.80
N LEU A 305 4.68 12.40 5.79
CA LEU A 305 4.40 12.16 4.38
C LEU A 305 5.62 12.52 3.56
N ASN A 306 5.98 11.68 2.58
CA ASN A 306 7.08 11.99 1.66
C ASN A 306 6.53 12.74 0.43
N ILE A 307 7.23 13.81 0.05
CA ILE A 307 7.02 14.56 -1.20
C ILE A 307 8.29 14.41 -2.05
N SER A 308 8.13 14.03 -3.31
CA SER A 308 9.22 13.91 -4.27
C SER A 308 9.01 14.92 -5.40
N VAL A 309 10.02 15.75 -5.66
CA VAL A 309 9.96 16.79 -6.69
C VAL A 309 11.11 16.60 -7.66
N GLU A 310 10.75 16.40 -8.92
CA GLU A 310 11.70 16.23 -10.00
C GLU A 310 12.04 17.58 -10.65
N GLU A 311 13.19 17.65 -11.32
CA GLU A 311 13.54 18.82 -12.10
C GLU A 311 12.59 18.94 -13.30
N ASN A 312 12.15 20.17 -13.57
CA ASN A 312 11.38 20.43 -14.78
C ASN A 312 12.34 20.47 -15.97
N CYS A 313 12.64 19.32 -16.55
CA CYS A 313 13.37 19.28 -17.83
C CYS A 313 12.46 19.86 -18.90
N GLY A 314 12.52 21.16 -19.10
CA GLY A 314 11.88 21.82 -20.23
C GLY A 314 12.49 21.30 -21.53
N CYS A 315 11.76 20.38 -22.20
CA CYS A 315 11.95 20.03 -23.59
C CYS A 315 11.12 20.96 -24.47
#